data_2bb837f3b77f17c6560874a3f93ffc67
#
_entry.id   2bb837f3b77f17c6560874a3f93ffc67
#
_cell.length_a   1.000
_cell.length_b   1.000
_cell.length_c   1.000
_cell.angle_alpha   90.00
_cell.angle_beta   90.00
_cell.angle_gamma   90.00
#
_symmetry.space_group_name_H-M   'P 1'
#
loop_
_entity.id
_entity.type
_entity.pdbx_description
1 polymer ?
#
loop_
_entity_poly.entity_id
_entity_poly.type
_entity_poly.pdbx_seq_one_letter_code
_entity_poly.pdbx_strand_id
1 'polypeptide(L)'
;MNNKRKLELAKELSKRKQMAEYKSDFQLFSKDQIRIITKNASQGFVPFEFNAAQTEVNQQIEQQLKATGKVRAIILKARQQGISTYCAARVFWKTFYTPYTRSVVMAHDSATSDALFNMSRNIIDNMENPPTLNKSNAKEILFEHNKSGYRLYTAGAKEAGRGTTPTIAHLSEVGFWQFDEQILAGLFQGISQEDGTEVILESTANGASGEFYRLFQGALAGENEYIPIFLPWFITDEYRREAPEGFELTFEEEKLKEDHGIDNDQLYWRRLKIAESGERKFKQEYPATPEEAFLVSGNSVFDQEIISSILPIVPEYVRSYDEDSSYFEDNREGHLEIWNAPNFKDKFIIGADVALGVGQDYSTAVVFNKERQICALFRDNFVDPSNFGDILFYLGRYFNNALLAVESNSLGIATLNRLKQMNYVNLYYQTKASSLLSDEGGKPGFRTTVSTKPMIIGNLKRAIEDHDIWIPSKTILGELRTYVAADNGSTNALAGNYDDTVMALAIALEAYRTHQHRLTDDTVSWKEKVGQLQEENTQWL
;
A
#
# COMPACT_ATOMS: atom_id res chain seq x y z
N MET A 1 -11.42 54.93 -42.10
CA MET A 1 -11.55 54.36 -40.73
C MET A 1 -10.91 55.33 -39.76
N ASN A 2 -11.64 55.85 -38.75
CA ASN A 2 -11.12 56.82 -37.78
C ASN A 2 -9.97 56.19 -36.95
N ASN A 3 -8.93 56.97 -36.66
CA ASN A 3 -7.74 56.49 -35.89
C ASN A 3 -8.14 55.85 -34.53
N LYS A 4 -9.20 56.33 -33.90
CA LYS A 4 -9.72 55.74 -32.68
C LYS A 4 -10.22 54.30 -32.86
N ARG A 5 -10.91 54.01 -33.98
CA ARG A 5 -11.42 52.68 -34.32
C ARG A 5 -10.31 51.71 -34.70
N LYS A 6 -9.22 52.22 -35.35
CA LYS A 6 -8.00 51.42 -35.62
C LYS A 6 -7.26 51.03 -34.35
N LEU A 7 -7.17 51.94 -33.37
CA LEU A 7 -6.54 51.69 -32.06
C LEU A 7 -7.36 50.71 -31.22
N GLU A 8 -8.69 50.83 -31.23
CA GLU A 8 -9.57 49.86 -30.55
C GLU A 8 -9.46 48.47 -31.15
N LEU A 9 -9.47 48.35 -32.46
CA LEU A 9 -9.28 47.08 -33.18
C LEU A 9 -7.92 46.46 -32.88
N ALA A 10 -6.83 47.24 -32.86
CA ALA A 10 -5.51 46.78 -32.53
C ALA A 10 -5.42 46.25 -31.11
N LYS A 11 -6.04 46.93 -30.12
CA LYS A 11 -6.15 46.48 -28.75
C LYS A 11 -6.95 45.18 -28.64
N GLU A 12 -8.06 45.07 -29.35
CA GLU A 12 -8.88 43.85 -29.35
C GLU A 12 -8.11 42.65 -29.99
N LEU A 13 -7.40 42.87 -31.07
CA LEU A 13 -6.53 41.85 -31.71
C LEU A 13 -5.41 41.42 -30.76
N SER A 14 -4.75 42.35 -30.08
CA SER A 14 -3.70 42.07 -29.10
C SER A 14 -4.26 41.24 -27.96
N LYS A 15 -5.44 41.60 -27.44
CA LYS A 15 -6.12 40.84 -26.37
C LYS A 15 -6.48 39.42 -26.83
N ARG A 16 -7.01 39.27 -28.04
CA ARG A 16 -7.32 37.95 -28.62
C ARG A 16 -6.07 37.09 -28.77
N LYS A 17 -4.96 37.68 -29.24
CA LYS A 17 -3.67 36.99 -29.39
C LYS A 17 -3.17 36.51 -28.03
N GLN A 18 -3.17 37.37 -27.02
CA GLN A 18 -2.77 37.04 -25.64
C GLN A 18 -3.65 35.94 -25.05
N MET A 19 -4.98 35.99 -25.26
CA MET A 19 -5.88 34.93 -24.83
C MET A 19 -5.60 33.59 -25.51
N ALA A 20 -5.20 33.59 -26.77
CA ALA A 20 -4.80 32.37 -27.47
C ALA A 20 -3.48 31.79 -26.92
N GLU A 21 -2.52 32.63 -26.59
CA GLU A 21 -1.27 32.25 -25.94
C GLU A 21 -1.53 31.63 -24.56
N TYR A 22 -2.33 32.29 -23.71
CA TYR A 22 -2.72 31.76 -22.42
C TYR A 22 -3.49 30.43 -22.50
N LYS A 23 -4.30 30.22 -23.55
CA LYS A 23 -5.00 28.96 -23.78
C LYS A 23 -4.05 27.81 -24.09
N SER A 24 -2.91 28.08 -24.76
CA SER A 24 -1.94 27.09 -25.21
C SER A 24 -0.75 26.89 -24.25
N ASP A 25 -0.52 27.84 -23.35
CA ASP A 25 0.62 27.83 -22.43
C ASP A 25 0.17 28.07 -20.99
N PHE A 26 0.11 26.98 -20.23
CA PHE A 26 -0.31 27.01 -18.83
C PHE A 26 0.72 27.73 -17.95
N GLN A 27 2.01 27.61 -18.22
CA GLN A 27 3.04 28.25 -17.41
C GLN A 27 3.01 29.77 -17.59
N LEU A 28 2.83 30.25 -18.83
CA LEU A 28 2.65 31.68 -19.12
C LEU A 28 1.38 32.21 -18.44
N PHE A 29 0.25 31.49 -18.57
CA PHE A 29 -1.00 31.87 -17.92
C PHE A 29 -0.83 31.97 -16.40
N SER A 30 -0.18 30.97 -15.78
CA SER A 30 0.03 30.93 -14.33
C SER A 30 0.81 32.13 -13.83
N LYS A 31 1.92 32.46 -14.48
CA LYS A 31 2.76 33.60 -14.13
C LYS A 31 2.01 34.93 -14.27
N ASP A 32 1.28 35.11 -15.34
CA ASP A 32 0.67 36.41 -15.65
C ASP A 32 -0.69 36.62 -14.96
N GLN A 33 -1.50 35.56 -14.82
CA GLN A 33 -2.89 35.68 -14.40
C GLN A 33 -3.19 35.09 -13.02
N ILE A 34 -2.33 34.21 -12.50
CA ILE A 34 -2.57 33.60 -11.18
C ILE A 34 -1.76 34.32 -10.10
N ARG A 35 -2.41 34.56 -8.98
CA ARG A 35 -1.80 35.10 -7.76
C ARG A 35 -1.97 34.09 -6.63
N ILE A 36 -0.88 33.80 -5.94
CA ILE A 36 -0.85 32.89 -4.80
C ILE A 36 -0.32 33.57 -3.55
N ILE A 37 -0.66 33.02 -2.40
CA ILE A 37 -0.06 33.41 -1.13
C ILE A 37 1.05 32.39 -0.84
N THR A 38 2.28 32.88 -0.64
CA THR A 38 3.42 32.04 -0.25
C THR A 38 3.45 31.86 1.27
N LYS A 39 4.35 30.98 1.75
CA LYS A 39 4.63 30.82 3.20
C LYS A 39 5.08 32.14 3.86
N ASN A 40 5.66 33.05 3.11
CA ASN A 40 6.03 34.37 3.59
C ASN A 40 4.85 35.32 3.49
N ALA A 41 4.04 35.37 4.54
CA ALA A 41 2.85 36.22 4.61
C ALA A 41 3.12 37.72 4.37
N SER A 42 4.34 38.21 4.58
CA SER A 42 4.69 39.63 4.35
C SER A 42 4.72 40.01 2.86
N GLN A 43 4.82 39.04 1.96
CA GLN A 43 4.82 39.29 0.51
C GLN A 43 3.42 39.46 -0.09
N GLY A 44 2.36 39.09 0.66
CA GLY A 44 1.00 39.12 0.15
C GLY A 44 0.79 38.17 -1.04
N PHE A 45 0.02 38.65 -2.02
CA PHE A 45 -0.19 37.91 -3.28
C PHE A 45 0.97 38.11 -4.26
N VAL A 46 1.59 37.01 -4.67
CA VAL A 46 2.69 37.00 -5.66
C VAL A 46 2.26 36.28 -6.95
N PRO A 47 2.89 36.54 -8.10
CA PRO A 47 2.70 35.76 -9.33
C PRO A 47 2.98 34.28 -9.07
N PHE A 48 2.20 33.41 -9.72
CA PHE A 48 2.43 31.98 -9.60
C PHE A 48 3.49 31.54 -10.63
N GLU A 49 4.74 31.60 -10.22
CA GLU A 49 5.86 31.02 -10.96
C GLU A 49 6.16 29.62 -10.45
N PHE A 50 6.36 28.66 -11.34
CA PHE A 50 6.62 27.27 -10.95
C PHE A 50 7.98 27.12 -10.28
N ASN A 51 7.99 26.46 -9.14
CA ASN A 51 9.22 25.97 -8.53
C ASN A 51 9.77 24.73 -9.29
N ALA A 52 10.92 24.21 -8.87
CA ALA A 52 11.57 23.06 -9.52
C ALA A 52 10.66 21.82 -9.56
N ALA A 53 9.98 21.48 -8.45
CA ALA A 53 9.08 20.34 -8.38
C ALA A 53 7.86 20.51 -9.31
N GLN A 54 7.26 21.68 -9.36
CA GLN A 54 6.13 21.99 -10.23
C GLN A 54 6.53 22.01 -11.71
N THR A 55 7.74 22.46 -12.01
CA THR A 55 8.30 22.46 -13.38
C THR A 55 8.48 21.02 -13.86
N GLU A 56 9.02 20.14 -13.04
CA GLU A 56 9.17 18.71 -13.33
C GLU A 56 7.81 18.05 -13.61
N VAL A 57 6.83 18.26 -12.74
CA VAL A 57 5.47 17.75 -12.94
C VAL A 57 4.87 18.27 -14.26
N ASN A 58 5.01 19.56 -14.52
CA ASN A 58 4.46 20.17 -15.73
C ASN A 58 5.10 19.57 -17.00
N GLN A 59 6.40 19.37 -17.03
CA GLN A 59 7.09 18.77 -18.17
C GLN A 59 6.59 17.36 -18.45
N GLN A 60 6.49 16.49 -17.45
CA GLN A 60 6.05 15.12 -17.64
C GLN A 60 4.57 15.04 -18.06
N ILE A 61 3.70 15.86 -17.47
CA ILE A 61 2.28 15.94 -17.83
C ILE A 61 2.11 16.41 -19.28
N GLU A 62 2.83 17.46 -19.71
CA GLU A 62 2.75 17.97 -21.06
C GLU A 62 3.35 16.99 -22.10
N GLN A 63 4.37 16.21 -21.71
CA GLN A 63 4.90 15.13 -22.56
C GLN A 63 3.86 14.04 -22.77
N GLN A 64 3.19 13.58 -21.71
CA GLN A 64 2.15 12.57 -21.82
C GLN A 64 0.97 13.09 -22.65
N LEU A 65 0.50 14.30 -22.38
CA LEU A 65 -0.60 14.93 -23.13
C LEU A 65 -0.29 14.99 -24.64
N LYS A 66 0.93 15.36 -25.00
CA LYS A 66 1.39 15.38 -26.40
C LYS A 66 1.44 13.99 -27.05
N ALA A 67 1.86 12.98 -26.27
CA ALA A 67 2.04 11.63 -26.79
C ALA A 67 0.71 10.86 -26.91
N THR A 68 -0.22 11.07 -26.00
CA THR A 68 -1.43 10.23 -25.86
C THR A 68 -2.75 10.98 -26.01
N GLY A 69 -2.72 12.31 -26.06
CA GLY A 69 -3.93 13.16 -26.03
C GLY A 69 -4.58 13.26 -24.64
N LYS A 70 -4.10 12.56 -23.63
CA LYS A 70 -4.67 12.47 -22.29
C LYS A 70 -3.62 12.68 -21.21
N VAL A 71 -4.06 12.95 -19.98
CA VAL A 71 -3.22 12.94 -18.79
C VAL A 71 -3.74 11.89 -17.80
N ARG A 72 -2.85 10.99 -17.42
CA ARG A 72 -3.01 10.03 -16.33
C ARG A 72 -1.73 10.11 -15.52
N ALA A 73 -1.73 10.91 -14.46
CA ALA A 73 -0.54 11.14 -13.64
C ALA A 73 -0.79 10.71 -12.19
N ILE A 74 0.18 10.01 -11.62
CA ILE A 74 0.21 9.67 -10.21
C ILE A 74 1.50 10.22 -9.58
N ILE A 75 1.36 11.15 -8.63
CA ILE A 75 2.45 11.96 -8.10
C ILE A 75 2.70 11.58 -6.64
N LEU A 76 3.81 10.91 -6.40
CA LEU A 76 4.35 10.69 -5.07
C LEU A 76 5.31 11.83 -4.73
N LYS A 77 5.00 12.59 -3.70
CA LYS A 77 5.70 13.84 -3.38
C LYS A 77 6.21 13.88 -1.94
N ALA A 78 7.27 14.65 -1.71
CA ALA A 78 7.57 15.11 -0.36
C ALA A 78 6.56 16.19 0.09
N ARG A 79 6.51 16.43 1.39
CA ARG A 79 5.57 17.40 1.98
C ARG A 79 5.85 18.82 1.51
N GLN A 80 4.79 19.63 1.32
CA GLN A 80 4.85 21.07 1.06
C GLN A 80 5.62 21.54 -0.19
N GLN A 81 5.66 20.74 -1.24
CA GLN A 81 6.29 21.10 -2.52
C GLN A 81 5.39 21.94 -3.44
N GLY A 82 4.18 22.31 -3.00
CA GLY A 82 3.26 23.16 -3.75
C GLY A 82 2.51 22.44 -4.88
N ILE A 83 2.49 21.11 -4.91
CA ILE A 83 1.87 20.33 -5.99
C ILE A 83 0.35 20.48 -5.99
N SER A 84 -0.30 20.50 -4.83
CA SER A 84 -1.75 20.74 -4.76
C SER A 84 -2.14 22.12 -5.31
N THR A 85 -1.28 23.15 -5.12
CA THR A 85 -1.45 24.49 -5.74
C THR A 85 -1.32 24.42 -7.26
N TYR A 86 -0.31 23.68 -7.77
CA TYR A 86 -0.13 23.44 -9.20
C TYR A 86 -1.36 22.75 -9.80
N CYS A 87 -1.85 21.67 -9.18
CA CYS A 87 -3.02 20.93 -9.65
C CYS A 87 -4.29 21.80 -9.65
N ALA A 88 -4.53 22.57 -8.57
CA ALA A 88 -5.67 23.48 -8.50
C ALA A 88 -5.63 24.54 -9.61
N ALA A 89 -4.46 25.13 -9.85
CA ALA A 89 -4.25 26.10 -10.94
C ALA A 89 -4.46 25.48 -12.32
N ARG A 90 -3.97 24.25 -12.55
CA ARG A 90 -4.13 23.51 -13.80
C ARG A 90 -5.61 23.16 -14.06
N VAL A 91 -6.31 22.65 -13.06
CA VAL A 91 -7.76 22.37 -13.15
C VAL A 91 -8.52 23.64 -13.49
N PHE A 92 -8.18 24.75 -12.80
CA PHE A 92 -8.77 26.05 -13.10
C PHE A 92 -8.54 26.46 -14.57
N TRP A 93 -7.29 26.46 -15.03
CA TRP A 93 -6.91 26.84 -16.37
C TRP A 93 -7.63 26.02 -17.45
N LYS A 94 -7.64 24.70 -17.33
CA LYS A 94 -8.34 23.79 -18.25
C LYS A 94 -9.84 24.06 -18.27
N THR A 95 -10.45 24.17 -17.11
CA THR A 95 -11.89 24.43 -16.98
C THR A 95 -12.28 25.79 -17.56
N PHE A 96 -11.42 26.78 -17.38
CA PHE A 96 -11.64 28.14 -17.87
C PHE A 96 -11.55 28.25 -19.40
N TYR A 97 -10.61 27.52 -20.03
CA TYR A 97 -10.39 27.63 -21.48
C TYR A 97 -11.08 26.57 -22.33
N THR A 98 -11.53 25.45 -21.74
CA THR A 98 -12.14 24.35 -22.50
C THR A 98 -13.65 24.34 -22.26
N PRO A 99 -14.47 24.49 -23.32
CA PRO A 99 -15.92 24.47 -23.20
C PRO A 99 -16.47 23.14 -22.70
N TYR A 100 -17.56 23.20 -21.94
CA TYR A 100 -18.31 22.04 -21.42
C TYR A 100 -17.50 21.10 -20.52
N THR A 101 -16.36 21.56 -20.01
CA THR A 101 -15.50 20.79 -19.11
C THR A 101 -16.17 20.65 -17.73
N ARG A 102 -16.20 19.41 -17.24
CA ARG A 102 -16.66 19.07 -15.88
C ARG A 102 -15.47 18.59 -15.08
N SER A 103 -15.03 19.39 -14.15
CA SER A 103 -13.90 19.08 -13.30
C SER A 103 -14.34 18.64 -11.91
N VAL A 104 -13.65 17.66 -11.36
CA VAL A 104 -13.82 17.19 -10.00
C VAL A 104 -12.52 17.44 -9.23
N VAL A 105 -12.63 18.02 -8.05
CA VAL A 105 -11.56 18.13 -7.06
C VAL A 105 -12.00 17.36 -5.83
N MET A 106 -11.18 16.42 -5.37
CA MET A 106 -11.48 15.59 -4.21
C MET A 106 -10.28 15.50 -3.28
N ALA A 107 -10.51 15.65 -1.98
CA ALA A 107 -9.50 15.52 -0.95
C ALA A 107 -9.97 14.60 0.19
N HIS A 108 -9.03 14.15 1.02
CA HIS A 108 -9.29 13.18 2.09
C HIS A 108 -10.22 13.70 3.19
N ASP A 109 -10.21 14.99 3.51
CA ASP A 109 -11.05 15.61 4.52
C ASP A 109 -11.66 16.93 4.05
N SER A 110 -12.61 17.47 4.83
CA SER A 110 -13.32 18.71 4.49
C SER A 110 -12.42 19.95 4.55
N ALA A 111 -11.47 20.00 5.48
CA ALA A 111 -10.60 21.18 5.64
C ALA A 111 -9.64 21.31 4.45
N THR A 112 -9.05 20.20 4.01
CA THR A 112 -8.21 20.15 2.80
C THR A 112 -9.03 20.44 1.55
N SER A 113 -10.26 19.90 1.46
CA SER A 113 -11.18 20.19 0.37
C SER A 113 -11.50 21.69 0.28
N ASP A 114 -11.85 22.31 1.40
CA ASP A 114 -12.14 23.74 1.46
C ASP A 114 -10.91 24.59 1.11
N ALA A 115 -9.71 24.18 1.54
CA ALA A 115 -8.46 24.87 1.19
C ALA A 115 -8.20 24.85 -0.33
N LEU A 116 -8.37 23.71 -1.00
CA LEU A 116 -8.23 23.58 -2.46
C LEU A 116 -9.27 24.42 -3.20
N PHE A 117 -10.50 24.46 -2.70
CA PHE A 117 -11.54 25.28 -3.30
C PHE A 117 -11.29 26.77 -3.14
N ASN A 118 -10.79 27.19 -1.97
CA ASN A 118 -10.40 28.57 -1.73
C ASN A 118 -9.21 29.00 -2.62
N MET A 119 -8.28 28.09 -2.96
CA MET A 119 -7.25 28.40 -3.96
C MET A 119 -7.88 28.80 -5.29
N SER A 120 -8.85 28.04 -5.78
CA SER A 120 -9.55 28.37 -7.03
C SER A 120 -10.32 29.68 -6.96
N ARG A 121 -10.96 29.99 -5.82
CA ARG A 121 -11.60 31.29 -5.60
C ARG A 121 -10.60 32.43 -5.58
N ASN A 122 -9.49 32.28 -4.87
CA ASN A 122 -8.43 33.28 -4.85
C ASN A 122 -7.87 33.57 -6.25
N ILE A 123 -7.78 32.54 -7.12
CA ILE A 123 -7.41 32.74 -8.51
C ILE A 123 -8.42 33.67 -9.20
N ILE A 124 -9.72 33.36 -9.11
CA ILE A 124 -10.78 34.17 -9.73
C ILE A 124 -10.77 35.60 -9.21
N ASP A 125 -10.71 35.77 -7.90
CA ASP A 125 -10.81 37.08 -7.24
C ASP A 125 -9.60 37.99 -7.56
N ASN A 126 -8.45 37.41 -7.89
CA ASN A 126 -7.23 38.15 -8.19
C ASN A 126 -6.86 38.20 -9.68
N MET A 127 -7.70 37.66 -10.58
CA MET A 127 -7.50 37.81 -12.02
C MET A 127 -7.75 39.26 -12.45
N GLU A 128 -6.94 39.74 -13.40
CA GLU A 128 -7.13 41.07 -14.02
C GLU A 128 -8.53 41.23 -14.66
N ASN A 129 -9.04 40.16 -15.27
CA ASN A 129 -10.36 40.09 -15.86
C ASN A 129 -11.11 38.85 -15.37
N PRO A 130 -11.71 38.88 -14.18
CA PRO A 130 -12.39 37.74 -13.61
C PRO A 130 -13.58 37.28 -14.45
N PRO A 131 -13.84 35.96 -14.55
CA PRO A 131 -14.97 35.45 -15.31
C PRO A 131 -16.32 35.74 -14.62
N THR A 132 -17.36 35.89 -15.44
CA THR A 132 -18.74 35.87 -14.93
C THR A 132 -19.12 34.44 -14.55
N LEU A 133 -19.70 34.27 -13.36
CA LEU A 133 -20.08 32.98 -12.81
C LEU A 133 -21.61 32.82 -12.84
N ASN A 134 -22.10 31.72 -13.42
CA ASN A 134 -23.52 31.35 -13.33
C ASN A 134 -23.88 30.80 -11.93
N LYS A 135 -22.91 30.17 -11.28
CA LYS A 135 -23.05 29.57 -9.97
C LYS A 135 -21.74 29.64 -9.22
N SER A 136 -21.81 30.09 -7.99
CA SER A 136 -20.68 30.03 -7.06
C SER A 136 -21.22 29.79 -5.65
N ASN A 137 -20.95 28.63 -5.10
CA ASN A 137 -21.29 28.28 -3.72
C ASN A 137 -20.11 27.58 -3.04
N ALA A 138 -20.30 27.01 -1.87
CA ALA A 138 -19.23 26.37 -1.11
C ALA A 138 -18.60 25.12 -1.79
N LYS A 139 -19.26 24.53 -2.80
CA LYS A 139 -18.84 23.25 -3.41
C LYS A 139 -18.85 23.24 -4.93
N GLU A 140 -19.27 24.33 -5.59
CA GLU A 140 -19.40 24.35 -7.04
C GLU A 140 -19.16 25.75 -7.61
N ILE A 141 -18.40 25.80 -8.69
CA ILE A 141 -18.22 27.00 -9.52
C ILE A 141 -18.58 26.63 -10.96
N LEU A 142 -19.40 27.47 -11.61
CA LEU A 142 -19.84 27.30 -12.99
C LEU A 142 -19.59 28.60 -13.76
N PHE A 143 -18.80 28.55 -14.80
CA PHE A 143 -18.48 29.67 -15.69
C PHE A 143 -19.61 29.91 -16.70
N GLU A 144 -19.96 31.17 -16.88
CA GLU A 144 -21.02 31.55 -17.83
C GLU A 144 -20.59 31.41 -19.28
N HIS A 145 -19.35 31.81 -19.60
CA HIS A 145 -18.88 32.00 -20.98
C HIS A 145 -18.71 30.68 -21.75
N ASN A 146 -18.41 29.56 -21.07
CA ASN A 146 -18.11 28.27 -21.72
C ASN A 146 -18.91 27.09 -21.17
N LYS A 147 -19.82 27.32 -20.22
CA LYS A 147 -20.66 26.31 -19.56
C LYS A 147 -19.86 25.21 -18.84
N SER A 148 -18.61 25.49 -18.49
CA SER A 148 -17.71 24.63 -17.76
C SER A 148 -17.73 24.96 -16.28
N GLY A 149 -17.34 24.01 -15.45
CA GLY A 149 -17.28 24.23 -14.02
C GLY A 149 -16.63 23.08 -13.28
N TYR A 150 -16.45 23.26 -12.00
CA TYR A 150 -15.90 22.20 -11.16
C TYR A 150 -16.65 22.08 -9.83
N ARG A 151 -16.63 20.86 -9.32
CA ARG A 151 -17.24 20.49 -8.05
C ARG A 151 -16.19 19.93 -7.12
N LEU A 152 -16.39 20.25 -5.86
CA LEU A 152 -15.60 19.77 -4.75
C LEU A 152 -16.29 18.59 -4.07
N TYR A 153 -15.53 17.55 -3.77
CA TYR A 153 -15.95 16.39 -2.99
C TYR A 153 -14.95 16.12 -1.87
N THR A 154 -15.43 15.44 -0.83
CA THR A 154 -14.58 14.90 0.24
C THR A 154 -14.67 13.39 0.21
N ALA A 155 -13.52 12.69 0.30
CA ALA A 155 -13.42 11.24 0.27
C ALA A 155 -13.82 10.58 1.60
N GLY A 156 -14.91 11.07 2.23
CA GLY A 156 -15.39 10.60 3.54
C GLY A 156 -16.49 9.54 3.49
N ALA A 157 -16.98 9.16 2.29
CA ALA A 157 -18.02 8.17 2.11
C ALA A 157 -17.75 7.33 0.88
N LYS A 158 -18.08 6.02 0.94
CA LYS A 158 -17.87 5.04 -0.16
C LYS A 158 -18.46 5.45 -1.51
N GLU A 159 -19.45 6.33 -1.51
CA GLU A 159 -20.18 6.78 -2.70
C GLU A 159 -19.74 8.17 -3.18
N ALA A 160 -18.68 8.74 -2.60
CA ALA A 160 -18.17 10.04 -3.00
C ALA A 160 -17.81 10.07 -4.49
N GLY A 161 -18.32 11.05 -5.23
CA GLY A 161 -18.06 11.20 -6.66
C GLY A 161 -18.85 10.27 -7.60
N ARG A 162 -19.63 9.30 -7.11
CA ARG A 162 -20.49 8.44 -7.97
C ARG A 162 -21.54 9.26 -8.72
N GLY A 163 -21.84 8.86 -9.95
CA GLY A 163 -22.83 9.53 -10.80
C GLY A 163 -22.33 10.82 -11.44
N THR A 164 -21.03 11.12 -11.34
CA THR A 164 -20.40 12.20 -12.08
C THR A 164 -19.67 11.64 -13.31
N THR A 165 -19.63 12.43 -14.38
CA THR A 165 -18.86 12.11 -15.59
C THR A 165 -17.81 13.22 -15.80
N PRO A 166 -16.73 13.23 -14.99
CA PRO A 166 -15.72 14.28 -15.09
C PRO A 166 -14.84 14.08 -16.33
N THR A 167 -14.43 15.19 -16.92
CA THR A 167 -13.39 15.22 -17.95
C THR A 167 -12.02 15.51 -17.31
N ILE A 168 -12.03 16.14 -16.14
CA ILE A 168 -10.82 16.46 -15.37
C ILE A 168 -11.04 16.04 -13.92
N ALA A 169 -10.08 15.34 -13.32
CA ALA A 169 -10.11 14.96 -11.92
C ALA A 169 -8.77 15.27 -11.24
N HIS A 170 -8.81 16.04 -10.16
CA HIS A 170 -7.70 16.23 -9.23
C HIS A 170 -8.04 15.55 -7.92
N LEU A 171 -7.27 14.53 -7.57
CA LEU A 171 -7.46 13.68 -6.41
C LEU A 171 -6.26 13.90 -5.47
N SER A 172 -6.51 14.59 -4.36
CA SER A 172 -5.48 15.07 -3.45
C SER A 172 -5.40 14.20 -2.20
N GLU A 173 -4.17 13.90 -1.77
CA GLU A 173 -3.84 13.09 -0.60
C GLU A 173 -4.53 11.70 -0.61
N VAL A 174 -4.50 11.05 -1.80
CA VAL A 174 -5.19 9.76 -2.04
C VAL A 174 -4.68 8.67 -1.11
N GLY A 175 -3.40 8.67 -0.74
CA GLY A 175 -2.83 7.69 0.20
C GLY A 175 -3.47 7.72 1.61
N PHE A 176 -4.26 8.76 1.93
CA PHE A 176 -4.95 8.90 3.22
C PHE A 176 -6.46 8.68 3.13
N TRP A 177 -6.98 8.25 1.98
CA TRP A 177 -8.41 8.01 1.83
C TRP A 177 -8.83 6.71 2.52
N GLN A 178 -9.92 6.77 3.28
CA GLN A 178 -10.43 5.62 4.03
C GLN A 178 -11.09 4.56 3.13
N PHE A 179 -11.69 4.97 2.00
CA PHE A 179 -12.43 4.09 1.06
C PHE A 179 -11.90 4.27 -0.36
N ASP A 180 -10.58 4.33 -0.48
CA ASP A 180 -9.88 4.64 -1.73
C ASP A 180 -10.29 3.72 -2.90
N GLU A 181 -10.29 2.40 -2.70
CA GLU A 181 -10.68 1.42 -3.73
C GLU A 181 -12.09 1.67 -4.28
N GLN A 182 -13.10 1.79 -3.39
CA GLN A 182 -14.49 1.97 -3.78
C GLN A 182 -14.74 3.32 -4.45
N ILE A 183 -14.08 4.37 -3.95
CA ILE A 183 -14.21 5.73 -4.49
C ILE A 183 -13.55 5.82 -5.86
N LEU A 184 -12.31 5.32 -6.00
CA LEU A 184 -11.58 5.36 -7.27
C LEU A 184 -12.24 4.48 -8.32
N ALA A 185 -12.70 3.26 -7.98
CA ALA A 185 -13.44 2.41 -8.89
C ALA A 185 -14.73 3.09 -9.41
N GLY A 186 -15.49 3.75 -8.52
CA GLY A 186 -16.69 4.50 -8.90
C GLY A 186 -16.42 5.73 -9.76
N LEU A 187 -15.34 6.45 -9.47
CA LEU A 187 -14.96 7.65 -10.21
C LEU A 187 -14.40 7.31 -11.60
N PHE A 188 -13.51 6.33 -11.69
CA PHE A 188 -12.84 5.96 -12.95
C PHE A 188 -13.81 5.41 -14.00
N GLN A 189 -14.89 4.73 -13.58
CA GLN A 189 -15.97 4.33 -14.48
C GLN A 189 -16.68 5.52 -15.14
N GLY A 190 -16.71 6.67 -14.47
CA GLY A 190 -17.34 7.89 -14.98
C GLY A 190 -16.42 8.75 -15.87
N ILE A 191 -15.11 8.52 -15.88
CA ILE A 191 -14.15 9.34 -16.64
C ILE A 191 -14.14 8.91 -18.11
N SER A 192 -14.35 9.88 -19.00
CA SER A 192 -14.25 9.65 -20.44
C SER A 192 -12.81 9.27 -20.85
N GLN A 193 -12.72 8.39 -21.83
CA GLN A 193 -11.46 7.98 -22.45
C GLN A 193 -11.08 8.85 -23.66
N GLU A 194 -11.76 9.93 -23.89
CA GLU A 194 -11.50 10.85 -25.02
C GLU A 194 -10.29 11.75 -24.77
N ASP A 195 -9.76 12.30 -25.85
CA ASP A 195 -8.66 13.26 -25.81
C ASP A 195 -9.03 14.51 -24.99
N GLY A 196 -8.04 15.08 -24.31
CA GLY A 196 -8.20 16.25 -23.46
C GLY A 196 -8.62 15.93 -22.03
N THR A 197 -8.89 14.65 -21.69
CA THR A 197 -9.19 14.25 -20.30
C THR A 197 -7.93 14.20 -19.44
N GLU A 198 -8.04 14.65 -18.19
CA GLU A 198 -6.92 14.66 -17.24
C GLU A 198 -7.33 14.06 -15.89
N VAL A 199 -6.56 13.09 -15.41
CA VAL A 199 -6.67 12.51 -14.07
C VAL A 199 -5.32 12.63 -13.38
N ILE A 200 -5.28 13.38 -12.30
CA ILE A 200 -4.07 13.62 -11.52
C ILE A 200 -4.34 13.18 -10.07
N LEU A 201 -3.63 12.14 -9.64
CA LEU A 201 -3.57 11.71 -8.25
C LEU A 201 -2.30 12.26 -7.63
N GLU A 202 -2.37 12.81 -6.41
CA GLU A 202 -1.18 13.24 -5.71
C GLU A 202 -1.29 12.93 -4.21
N SER A 203 -0.18 12.48 -3.62
CA SER A 203 -0.10 12.20 -2.19
C SER A 203 1.36 12.17 -1.70
N THR A 204 1.56 12.40 -0.40
CA THR A 204 2.67 11.79 0.32
C THR A 204 2.35 10.32 0.57
N ALA A 205 3.37 9.50 0.87
CA ALA A 205 3.14 8.09 1.16
C ALA A 205 2.45 7.88 2.51
N ASN A 206 1.61 6.85 2.56
CA ASN A 206 0.95 6.39 3.80
C ASN A 206 1.04 4.87 3.94
N GLY A 207 2.26 4.32 3.94
CA GLY A 207 2.50 2.89 3.96
C GLY A 207 2.57 2.26 2.56
N ALA A 208 3.04 1.02 2.52
CA ALA A 208 3.13 0.22 1.29
C ALA A 208 1.79 -0.51 1.04
N SER A 209 0.68 0.24 1.05
CA SER A 209 -0.68 -0.31 0.94
C SER A 209 -1.69 0.67 0.39
N GLY A 210 -2.90 0.19 0.08
CA GLY A 210 -3.99 0.97 -0.49
C GLY A 210 -3.85 1.21 -1.99
N GLU A 211 -4.89 1.82 -2.57
CA GLU A 211 -4.99 2.00 -4.01
C GLU A 211 -3.92 2.96 -4.58
N PHE A 212 -3.53 3.99 -3.81
CA PHE A 212 -2.47 4.89 -4.25
C PHE A 212 -1.14 4.15 -4.44
N TYR A 213 -0.75 3.31 -3.46
CA TYR A 213 0.44 2.47 -3.57
C TYR A 213 0.34 1.49 -4.73
N ARG A 214 -0.78 0.74 -4.84
CA ARG A 214 -1.01 -0.23 -5.91
C ARG A 214 -0.93 0.40 -7.30
N LEU A 215 -1.59 1.56 -7.49
CA LEU A 215 -1.56 2.29 -8.76
C LEU A 215 -0.17 2.83 -9.08
N PHE A 216 0.57 3.33 -8.07
CA PHE A 216 1.92 3.84 -8.27
C PHE A 216 2.89 2.72 -8.65
N GLN A 217 2.82 1.56 -7.97
CA GLN A 217 3.63 0.40 -8.32
C GLN A 217 3.29 -0.15 -9.72
N GLY A 218 2.01 -0.25 -10.06
CA GLY A 218 1.58 -0.64 -11.40
C GLY A 218 2.03 0.34 -12.47
N ALA A 219 2.09 1.64 -12.18
CA ALA A 219 2.62 2.66 -13.08
C ALA A 219 4.13 2.50 -13.30
N LEU A 220 4.90 2.23 -12.23
CA LEU A 220 6.34 1.92 -12.33
C LEU A 220 6.62 0.66 -13.16
N ALA A 221 5.75 -0.35 -13.03
CA ALA A 221 5.85 -1.60 -13.80
C ALA A 221 5.30 -1.49 -15.24
N GLY A 222 4.67 -0.37 -15.62
CA GLY A 222 4.00 -0.21 -16.92
C GLY A 222 2.70 -1.01 -17.07
N GLU A 223 2.06 -1.39 -15.97
CA GLU A 223 0.83 -2.21 -15.93
C GLU A 223 -0.44 -1.37 -16.05
N ASN A 224 -0.34 -0.05 -16.00
CA ASN A 224 -1.47 0.87 -16.15
C ASN A 224 -1.07 2.11 -16.98
N GLU A 225 -2.05 2.98 -17.30
CA GLU A 225 -1.84 4.17 -18.14
C GLU A 225 -1.22 5.37 -17.42
N TYR A 226 -1.00 5.28 -16.09
CA TYR A 226 -0.48 6.39 -15.32
C TYR A 226 1.02 6.55 -15.50
N ILE A 227 1.47 7.83 -15.62
CA ILE A 227 2.89 8.15 -15.46
C ILE A 227 3.19 8.28 -13.96
N PRO A 228 4.16 7.53 -13.43
CA PRO A 228 4.60 7.69 -12.05
C PRO A 228 5.57 8.86 -11.95
N ILE A 229 5.20 9.88 -11.20
CA ILE A 229 6.05 11.06 -10.95
C ILE A 229 6.47 11.01 -9.48
N PHE A 230 7.76 10.89 -9.22
CA PHE A 230 8.30 10.99 -7.88
C PHE A 230 9.05 12.31 -7.69
N LEU A 231 8.77 13.00 -6.59
CA LEU A 231 9.37 14.28 -6.25
C LEU A 231 10.13 14.14 -4.93
N PRO A 232 11.45 13.90 -4.98
CA PRO A 232 12.27 13.80 -3.77
C PRO A 232 12.33 15.13 -3.04
N TRP A 233 12.63 15.08 -1.73
CA TRP A 233 12.67 16.30 -0.92
C TRP A 233 13.71 17.33 -1.40
N PHE A 234 14.83 16.86 -1.88
CA PHE A 234 15.97 17.71 -2.27
C PHE A 234 15.78 18.47 -3.60
N ILE A 235 14.71 18.20 -4.36
CA ILE A 235 14.34 19.02 -5.51
C ILE A 235 13.85 20.42 -5.09
N THR A 236 13.53 20.60 -3.80
CA THR A 236 12.98 21.83 -3.26
C THR A 236 14.10 22.71 -2.70
N ASP A 237 14.35 23.84 -3.35
CA ASP A 237 15.42 24.78 -2.96
C ASP A 237 15.28 25.37 -1.55
N GLU A 238 14.06 25.43 -1.01
CA GLU A 238 13.78 25.92 0.34
C GLU A 238 14.26 24.95 1.45
N TYR A 239 14.56 23.68 1.13
CA TYR A 239 14.95 22.67 2.10
C TYR A 239 16.46 22.67 2.30
N ARG A 240 16.98 23.80 2.78
CA ARG A 240 18.39 24.00 3.06
C ARG A 240 18.61 24.89 4.26
N ARG A 241 19.74 24.72 4.91
CA ARG A 241 20.23 25.55 6.00
C ARG A 241 21.74 25.63 5.88
N GLU A 242 22.33 26.84 5.98
CA GLU A 242 23.77 27.03 5.94
C GLU A 242 24.47 26.09 6.91
N ALA A 243 25.32 25.21 6.36
CA ALA A 243 26.06 24.24 7.15
C ALA A 243 27.17 24.95 7.95
N PRO A 244 27.41 24.59 9.23
CA PRO A 244 28.49 25.21 10.02
C PRO A 244 29.87 24.86 9.44
N GLU A 245 30.86 25.73 9.72
CA GLU A 245 32.24 25.42 9.38
C GLU A 245 32.68 24.10 10.02
N GLY A 246 33.34 23.26 9.24
CA GLY A 246 33.74 21.91 9.68
C GLY A 246 32.63 20.88 9.75
N PHE A 247 31.49 21.08 9.04
CA PHE A 247 30.42 20.11 8.97
C PHE A 247 30.91 18.81 8.34
N GLU A 248 31.04 17.76 9.17
CA GLU A 248 31.45 16.43 8.74
C GLU A 248 30.22 15.61 8.41
N LEU A 249 30.25 14.90 7.26
CA LEU A 249 29.19 14.01 6.79
C LEU A 249 29.33 12.65 7.46
N THR A 250 28.20 12.00 7.70
CA THR A 250 28.15 10.57 8.02
C THR A 250 28.29 9.76 6.73
N PHE A 251 28.59 8.47 6.84
CA PHE A 251 28.68 7.56 5.69
C PHE A 251 27.39 7.56 4.85
N GLU A 252 26.21 7.58 5.51
CA GLU A 252 24.92 7.67 4.82
C GLU A 252 24.76 8.99 4.06
N GLU A 253 25.18 10.10 4.65
CA GLU A 253 25.09 11.42 4.02
C GLU A 253 26.07 11.56 2.85
N GLU A 254 27.27 10.97 2.94
CA GLU A 254 28.21 10.90 1.81
C GLU A 254 27.58 10.15 0.64
N LYS A 255 26.95 9.00 0.91
CA LYS A 255 26.24 8.23 -0.10
C LYS A 255 25.07 9.00 -0.72
N LEU A 256 24.24 9.66 0.09
CA LEU A 256 23.15 10.50 -0.42
C LEU A 256 23.67 11.64 -1.31
N LYS A 257 24.81 12.22 -0.95
CA LYS A 257 25.47 13.26 -1.75
C LYS A 257 25.99 12.72 -3.08
N GLU A 258 26.58 11.53 -3.09
CA GLU A 258 27.09 10.88 -4.30
C GLU A 258 25.95 10.44 -5.22
N ASP A 259 24.92 9.79 -4.68
CA ASP A 259 23.82 9.22 -5.45
C ASP A 259 22.87 10.29 -6.03
N HIS A 260 22.67 11.40 -5.33
CA HIS A 260 21.63 12.39 -5.66
C HIS A 260 22.16 13.82 -5.86
N GLY A 261 23.44 14.08 -5.66
CA GLY A 261 24.02 15.42 -5.83
C GLY A 261 23.58 16.43 -4.77
N ILE A 262 23.15 15.96 -3.60
CA ILE A 262 22.68 16.81 -2.48
C ILE A 262 23.86 17.58 -1.90
N ASP A 263 23.69 18.88 -1.65
CA ASP A 263 24.74 19.71 -1.08
C ASP A 263 24.77 19.69 0.47
N ASN A 264 25.81 20.24 1.06
CA ASN A 264 26.00 20.22 2.51
C ASN A 264 24.91 21.01 3.27
N ASP A 265 24.36 22.06 2.68
CA ASP A 265 23.31 22.88 3.30
C ASP A 265 21.99 22.09 3.37
N GLN A 266 21.70 21.31 2.33
CA GLN A 266 20.55 20.40 2.29
C GLN A 266 20.73 19.24 3.28
N LEU A 267 21.92 18.64 3.35
CA LEU A 267 22.23 17.57 4.31
C LEU A 267 22.16 18.06 5.76
N TYR A 268 22.64 19.29 6.02
CA TYR A 268 22.50 19.89 7.36
C TYR A 268 21.04 20.15 7.71
N TRP A 269 20.23 20.67 6.78
CA TRP A 269 18.79 20.82 6.96
C TRP A 269 18.12 19.47 7.25
N ARG A 270 18.46 18.41 6.50
CA ARG A 270 17.99 17.04 6.72
C ARG A 270 18.30 16.61 8.17
N ARG A 271 19.52 16.78 8.63
CA ARG A 271 19.94 16.40 9.98
C ARG A 271 19.14 17.12 11.07
N LEU A 272 18.87 18.42 10.89
CA LEU A 272 18.04 19.20 11.81
C LEU A 272 16.59 18.69 11.81
N LYS A 273 16.04 18.37 10.65
CA LYS A 273 14.66 17.84 10.55
C LYS A 273 14.54 16.44 11.15
N ILE A 274 15.52 15.60 10.99
CA ILE A 274 15.57 14.28 11.66
C ILE A 274 15.63 14.47 13.19
N ALA A 275 16.42 15.41 13.68
CA ALA A 275 16.49 15.70 15.11
C ALA A 275 15.14 16.22 15.68
N GLU A 276 14.36 16.95 14.90
CA GLU A 276 13.03 17.44 15.29
C GLU A 276 11.97 16.35 15.30
N SER A 277 11.93 15.48 14.28
CA SER A 277 10.79 14.59 14.01
C SER A 277 11.10 13.09 14.14
N GLY A 278 12.37 12.74 14.25
CA GLY A 278 12.88 11.39 14.14
C GLY A 278 13.07 10.96 12.68
N GLU A 279 14.03 10.07 12.46
CA GLU A 279 14.45 9.63 11.13
C GLU A 279 13.30 8.98 10.33
N ARG A 280 12.52 8.11 10.97
CA ARG A 280 11.39 7.45 10.36
C ARG A 280 10.36 8.44 9.81
N LYS A 281 9.96 9.43 10.61
CA LYS A 281 8.99 10.44 10.18
C LYS A 281 9.57 11.35 9.11
N PHE A 282 10.87 11.63 9.17
CA PHE A 282 11.55 12.36 8.11
C PHE A 282 11.47 11.62 6.78
N LYS A 283 11.83 10.34 6.73
CA LYS A 283 11.78 9.51 5.52
C LYS A 283 10.37 9.41 4.94
N GLN A 284 9.33 9.33 5.78
CA GLN A 284 7.94 9.36 5.34
C GLN A 284 7.54 10.68 4.68
N GLU A 285 7.89 11.81 5.30
CA GLU A 285 7.45 13.15 4.89
C GLU A 285 8.40 13.77 3.83
N TYR A 286 9.65 13.38 3.85
CA TYR A 286 10.74 13.89 3.01
C TYR A 286 11.58 12.75 2.41
N PRO A 287 10.99 11.85 1.63
CA PRO A 287 11.70 10.70 1.07
C PRO A 287 12.73 11.12 0.02
N ALA A 288 13.83 10.36 -0.06
CA ALA A 288 14.82 10.47 -1.12
C ALA A 288 14.50 9.55 -2.32
N THR A 289 13.79 8.43 -2.08
CA THR A 289 13.35 7.48 -3.12
C THR A 289 11.89 7.06 -2.91
N PRO A 290 11.21 6.53 -3.94
CA PRO A 290 9.85 6.00 -3.80
C PRO A 290 9.77 4.85 -2.78
N GLU A 291 10.76 3.97 -2.76
CA GLU A 291 10.85 2.84 -1.84
C GLU A 291 10.91 3.34 -0.41
N GLU A 292 11.79 4.30 -0.12
CA GLU A 292 11.91 4.92 1.19
C GLU A 292 10.58 5.52 1.65
N ALA A 293 9.85 6.21 0.76
CA ALA A 293 8.57 6.83 1.07
C ALA A 293 7.54 5.80 1.58
N PHE A 294 7.40 4.68 0.91
CA PHE A 294 6.39 3.67 1.22
C PHE A 294 6.79 2.73 2.37
N LEU A 295 8.08 2.37 2.46
CA LEU A 295 8.56 1.42 3.47
C LEU A 295 8.55 1.99 4.90
N VAL A 296 8.75 3.29 5.06
CA VAL A 296 8.91 3.93 6.38
C VAL A 296 7.58 4.44 6.95
N SER A 297 6.57 4.65 6.11
CA SER A 297 5.28 5.17 6.55
C SER A 297 4.41 4.05 7.15
N GLY A 298 4.23 4.05 8.46
CA GLY A 298 3.35 3.14 9.20
C GLY A 298 3.99 2.64 10.52
N ASN A 299 3.16 2.19 11.48
CA ASN A 299 3.61 1.48 12.70
C ASN A 299 3.92 0.01 12.38
N SER A 300 4.82 -0.26 11.42
CA SER A 300 5.14 -1.63 11.05
C SER A 300 5.63 -2.45 12.24
N VAL A 301 5.08 -3.65 12.40
CA VAL A 301 5.49 -4.58 13.45
C VAL A 301 6.84 -5.23 13.11
N PHE A 302 7.07 -5.50 11.83
CA PHE A 302 8.30 -6.13 11.33
C PHE A 302 9.26 -5.09 10.78
N ASP A 303 10.57 -5.36 10.93
CA ASP A 303 11.61 -4.49 10.40
C ASP A 303 11.57 -4.46 8.86
N GLN A 304 11.32 -3.27 8.30
CA GLN A 304 11.12 -3.11 6.87
C GLN A 304 12.43 -3.21 6.07
N GLU A 305 13.56 -2.88 6.68
CA GLU A 305 14.87 -3.01 6.03
C GLU A 305 15.21 -4.49 5.86
N ILE A 306 14.96 -5.29 6.91
CA ILE A 306 15.15 -6.74 6.86
C ILE A 306 14.19 -7.36 5.83
N ILE A 307 12.88 -7.06 5.89
CA ILE A 307 11.89 -7.60 4.94
C ILE A 307 12.25 -7.25 3.49
N SER A 308 12.75 -6.03 3.24
CA SER A 308 13.10 -5.58 1.90
C SER A 308 14.39 -6.20 1.37
N SER A 309 15.28 -6.64 2.25
CA SER A 309 16.51 -7.37 1.87
C SER A 309 16.23 -8.81 1.44
N ILE A 310 15.06 -9.38 1.80
CA ILE A 310 14.67 -10.73 1.42
C ILE A 310 14.15 -10.73 -0.01
N LEU A 311 14.85 -11.44 -0.91
CA LEU A 311 14.42 -11.59 -2.29
C LEU A 311 13.43 -12.76 -2.41
N PRO A 312 12.23 -12.53 -2.97
CA PRO A 312 11.28 -13.62 -3.22
C PRO A 312 11.82 -14.57 -4.30
N ILE A 313 11.47 -15.84 -4.17
CA ILE A 313 11.88 -16.89 -5.10
C ILE A 313 10.64 -17.45 -5.79
N VAL A 314 10.74 -17.68 -7.10
CA VAL A 314 9.66 -18.31 -7.87
C VAL A 314 9.44 -19.75 -7.36
N PRO A 315 8.19 -20.17 -7.08
CA PRO A 315 7.94 -21.54 -6.65
C PRO A 315 8.33 -22.57 -7.73
N GLU A 316 8.79 -23.73 -7.30
CA GLU A 316 9.13 -24.82 -8.21
C GLU A 316 7.88 -25.42 -8.87
N TYR A 317 6.79 -25.52 -8.09
CA TYR A 317 5.47 -25.97 -8.56
C TYR A 317 4.38 -25.03 -8.09
N VAL A 318 3.37 -24.84 -8.95
CA VAL A 318 2.09 -24.20 -8.61
C VAL A 318 0.99 -25.20 -8.92
N ARG A 319 0.06 -25.44 -7.97
CA ARG A 319 -0.94 -26.49 -8.06
C ARG A 319 -2.32 -26.04 -7.62
N SER A 320 -3.35 -26.64 -8.18
CA SER A 320 -4.73 -26.56 -7.70
C SER A 320 -5.13 -27.86 -7.02
N TYR A 321 -5.98 -27.76 -5.99
CA TYR A 321 -6.66 -28.92 -5.44
C TYR A 321 -7.87 -29.27 -6.33
N ASP A 322 -7.94 -30.51 -6.73
CA ASP A 322 -9.09 -31.09 -7.46
C ASP A 322 -9.93 -31.94 -6.49
N GLU A 323 -11.18 -31.55 -6.26
CA GLU A 323 -12.10 -32.23 -5.35
C GLU A 323 -12.47 -33.64 -5.83
N ASP A 324 -12.61 -33.84 -7.15
CA ASP A 324 -13.03 -35.12 -7.74
C ASP A 324 -11.94 -36.19 -7.61
N SER A 325 -10.68 -35.82 -7.86
CA SER A 325 -9.56 -36.72 -7.73
C SER A 325 -8.97 -36.77 -6.31
N SER A 326 -9.33 -35.80 -5.45
CA SER A 326 -8.74 -35.59 -4.11
C SER A 326 -7.21 -35.47 -4.16
N TYR A 327 -6.68 -34.75 -5.14
CA TYR A 327 -5.27 -34.63 -5.43
C TYR A 327 -4.88 -33.20 -5.82
N PHE A 328 -3.57 -32.88 -5.78
CA PHE A 328 -3.04 -31.59 -6.24
C PHE A 328 -2.47 -31.74 -7.65
N GLU A 329 -3.06 -31.06 -8.62
CA GLU A 329 -2.64 -31.06 -10.01
C GLU A 329 -1.83 -29.80 -10.37
N ASP A 330 -0.88 -29.94 -11.28
CA ASP A 330 -0.06 -28.82 -11.74
C ASP A 330 -0.94 -27.81 -12.50
N ASN A 331 -1.02 -26.59 -11.99
CA ASN A 331 -1.80 -25.51 -12.56
C ASN A 331 -1.14 -24.17 -12.26
N ARG A 332 -0.75 -23.41 -13.29
CA ARG A 332 -0.06 -22.12 -13.13
C ARG A 332 -0.90 -21.05 -12.41
N GLU A 333 -2.20 -21.18 -12.41
CA GLU A 333 -3.16 -20.31 -11.70
C GLU A 333 -3.65 -20.95 -10.39
N GLY A 334 -2.94 -21.97 -9.90
CA GLY A 334 -3.30 -22.72 -8.71
C GLY A 334 -3.04 -21.93 -7.42
N HIS A 335 -3.71 -22.37 -6.36
CA HIS A 335 -3.65 -21.75 -5.03
C HIS A 335 -2.58 -22.32 -4.09
N LEU A 336 -1.83 -23.35 -4.53
CA LEU A 336 -0.74 -23.98 -3.78
C LEU A 336 0.61 -23.73 -4.47
N GLU A 337 1.44 -22.90 -3.85
CA GLU A 337 2.83 -22.64 -4.25
C GLU A 337 3.75 -23.58 -3.47
N ILE A 338 4.70 -24.25 -4.14
CA ILE A 338 5.67 -25.18 -3.53
C ILE A 338 7.08 -24.77 -3.95
N TRP A 339 7.94 -24.47 -2.97
CA TRP A 339 9.37 -24.18 -3.18
C TRP A 339 10.27 -25.39 -2.89
N ASN A 340 9.87 -26.23 -1.92
CA ASN A 340 10.59 -27.43 -1.55
C ASN A 340 9.60 -28.59 -1.48
N ALA A 341 9.63 -29.47 -2.48
CA ALA A 341 8.83 -30.71 -2.45
C ALA A 341 9.30 -31.65 -1.34
N PRO A 342 8.38 -32.42 -0.69
CA PRO A 342 8.75 -33.27 0.42
C PRO A 342 9.63 -34.45 0.00
N ASN A 343 10.70 -34.67 0.75
CA ASN A 343 11.46 -35.93 0.69
C ASN A 343 10.87 -36.89 1.74
N PHE A 344 10.88 -38.19 1.49
CA PHE A 344 10.21 -39.21 2.34
C PHE A 344 10.70 -39.26 3.81
N LYS A 345 11.88 -38.72 4.12
CA LYS A 345 12.45 -38.64 5.46
C LYS A 345 12.12 -37.35 6.20
N ASP A 346 11.64 -36.32 5.48
CA ASP A 346 11.44 -35.03 6.06
C ASP A 346 10.16 -34.98 6.92
N LYS A 347 10.20 -34.17 7.96
CA LYS A 347 9.08 -33.91 8.83
C LYS A 347 8.68 -32.45 8.70
N PHE A 348 7.37 -32.22 8.68
CA PHE A 348 6.80 -30.91 8.42
C PHE A 348 5.78 -30.50 9.47
N ILE A 349 5.59 -29.21 9.58
CA ILE A 349 4.50 -28.57 10.33
C ILE A 349 3.71 -27.71 9.36
N ILE A 350 2.39 -27.69 9.50
CA ILE A 350 1.49 -26.80 8.78
C ILE A 350 0.77 -25.92 9.77
N GLY A 351 0.97 -24.62 9.68
CA GLY A 351 0.11 -23.64 10.36
C GLY A 351 -0.97 -23.17 9.41
N ALA A 352 -2.21 -23.10 9.89
CA ALA A 352 -3.35 -22.73 9.07
C ALA A 352 -4.24 -21.69 9.74
N ASP A 353 -4.61 -20.67 8.98
CA ASP A 353 -5.62 -19.66 9.30
C ASP A 353 -6.86 -19.90 8.44
N VAL A 354 -8.07 -19.69 8.99
CA VAL A 354 -9.32 -20.14 8.38
C VAL A 354 -10.27 -18.98 8.15
N ALA A 355 -10.66 -18.76 6.90
CA ALA A 355 -11.62 -17.75 6.46
C ALA A 355 -12.99 -18.37 6.07
N LEU A 356 -13.98 -17.49 5.82
CA LEU A 356 -15.35 -17.90 5.44
C LEU A 356 -15.49 -18.42 4.02
N GLY A 357 -14.57 -18.11 3.11
CA GLY A 357 -14.67 -18.48 1.70
C GLY A 357 -15.66 -17.64 0.89
N VAL A 358 -15.85 -16.38 1.24
CA VAL A 358 -16.82 -15.46 0.59
C VAL A 358 -16.15 -14.36 -0.24
N GLY A 359 -14.87 -14.56 -0.61
CA GLY A 359 -14.12 -13.60 -1.42
C GLY A 359 -13.57 -12.41 -0.64
N GLN A 360 -13.46 -12.53 0.69
CA GLN A 360 -12.85 -11.52 1.58
C GLN A 360 -11.50 -12.03 2.09
N ASP A 361 -11.42 -12.41 3.37
CA ASP A 361 -10.20 -12.99 3.94
C ASP A 361 -9.86 -14.35 3.32
N TYR A 362 -8.60 -14.75 3.41
CA TYR A 362 -8.09 -15.99 2.80
C TYR A 362 -7.95 -17.11 3.82
N SER A 363 -8.41 -18.30 3.46
CA SER A 363 -7.95 -19.52 4.12
C SER A 363 -6.53 -19.82 3.66
N THR A 364 -5.58 -19.87 4.61
CA THR A 364 -4.15 -20.01 4.31
C THR A 364 -3.53 -21.15 5.09
N ALA A 365 -2.57 -21.85 4.45
CA ALA A 365 -1.75 -22.86 5.09
C ALA A 365 -0.28 -22.68 4.71
N VAL A 366 0.58 -22.53 5.71
CA VAL A 366 2.04 -22.42 5.54
C VAL A 366 2.70 -23.72 5.97
N VAL A 367 3.44 -24.35 5.08
CA VAL A 367 4.20 -25.57 5.35
C VAL A 367 5.64 -25.24 5.71
N PHE A 368 6.10 -25.77 6.81
CA PHE A 368 7.35 -25.44 7.46
C PHE A 368 8.17 -26.72 7.80
N ASN A 369 9.46 -26.75 7.44
CA ASN A 369 10.33 -27.90 7.73
C ASN A 369 11.14 -27.72 9.04
N LYS A 370 11.94 -28.71 9.39
CA LYS A 370 12.78 -28.72 10.61
C LYS A 370 13.93 -27.68 10.54
N GLU A 371 14.34 -27.26 9.35
CA GLU A 371 15.35 -26.22 9.10
C GLU A 371 14.75 -24.81 9.14
N ARG A 372 13.48 -24.67 9.52
CA ARG A 372 12.73 -23.41 9.53
C ARG A 372 12.61 -22.76 8.16
N GLN A 373 12.42 -23.56 7.14
CA GLN A 373 12.17 -23.10 5.78
C GLN A 373 10.71 -23.25 5.43
N ILE A 374 10.13 -22.24 4.80
CA ILE A 374 8.80 -22.33 4.22
C ILE A 374 8.89 -23.14 2.93
N CYS A 375 8.25 -24.32 2.93
CA CYS A 375 8.28 -25.24 1.80
C CYS A 375 7.12 -25.05 0.85
N ALA A 376 5.95 -24.66 1.36
CA ALA A 376 4.77 -24.39 0.56
C ALA A 376 3.84 -23.37 1.22
N LEU A 377 3.01 -22.72 0.39
CA LEU A 377 1.92 -21.83 0.78
C LEU A 377 0.66 -22.20 -0.01
N PHE A 378 -0.42 -22.52 0.69
CA PHE A 378 -1.77 -22.55 0.12
C PHE A 378 -2.49 -21.27 0.52
N ARG A 379 -3.26 -20.65 -0.42
CA ARG A 379 -4.03 -19.43 -0.17
C ARG A 379 -5.23 -19.32 -1.10
N ASP A 380 -6.44 -19.31 -0.55
CA ASP A 380 -7.69 -19.20 -1.31
C ASP A 380 -8.77 -18.49 -0.47
N ASN A 381 -9.52 -17.56 -1.06
CA ASN A 381 -10.58 -16.80 -0.39
C ASN A 381 -12.01 -17.25 -0.76
N PHE A 382 -12.15 -18.31 -1.57
CA PHE A 382 -13.44 -18.90 -1.94
C PHE A 382 -13.68 -20.29 -1.34
N VAL A 383 -12.67 -20.90 -0.72
CA VAL A 383 -12.81 -22.20 -0.07
C VAL A 383 -13.51 -22.07 1.28
N ASP A 384 -14.61 -22.79 1.49
CA ASP A 384 -15.29 -22.82 2.77
C ASP A 384 -14.49 -23.61 3.83
N PRO A 385 -14.76 -23.40 5.15
CA PRO A 385 -13.98 -24.04 6.23
C PRO A 385 -14.01 -25.58 6.20
N SER A 386 -15.05 -26.24 5.68
CA SER A 386 -15.11 -27.70 5.60
C SER A 386 -14.23 -28.22 4.49
N ASN A 387 -14.37 -27.67 3.27
CA ASN A 387 -13.53 -28.01 2.12
C ASN A 387 -12.05 -27.67 2.37
N PHE A 388 -11.77 -26.59 3.11
CA PHE A 388 -10.41 -26.32 3.58
C PHE A 388 -9.87 -27.44 4.48
N GLY A 389 -10.73 -28.11 5.26
CA GLY A 389 -10.37 -29.31 6.01
C GLY A 389 -9.93 -30.47 5.12
N ASP A 390 -10.57 -30.68 3.97
CA ASP A 390 -10.17 -31.67 2.97
C ASP A 390 -8.81 -31.33 2.34
N ILE A 391 -8.64 -30.07 1.95
CA ILE A 391 -7.36 -29.57 1.42
C ILE A 391 -6.22 -29.78 2.41
N LEU A 392 -6.42 -29.41 3.69
CA LEU A 392 -5.42 -29.59 4.74
C LEU A 392 -5.11 -31.09 4.99
N PHE A 393 -6.12 -31.96 4.90
CA PHE A 393 -5.91 -33.41 5.03
C PHE A 393 -4.94 -33.92 3.94
N TYR A 394 -5.21 -33.60 2.68
CA TYR A 394 -4.37 -34.04 1.58
C TYR A 394 -3.02 -33.34 1.54
N LEU A 395 -2.96 -32.05 1.87
CA LEU A 395 -1.70 -31.31 2.01
C LEU A 395 -0.84 -31.91 3.12
N GLY A 396 -1.43 -32.20 4.28
CA GLY A 396 -0.73 -32.83 5.40
C GLY A 396 -0.19 -34.21 5.01
N ARG A 397 -0.95 -35.01 4.27
CA ARG A 397 -0.50 -36.32 3.76
C ARG A 397 0.60 -36.19 2.72
N TYR A 398 0.50 -35.23 1.80
CA TYR A 398 1.52 -34.93 0.81
C TYR A 398 2.86 -34.57 1.49
N PHE A 399 2.81 -33.82 2.57
CA PHE A 399 3.98 -33.47 3.39
C PHE A 399 4.18 -34.47 4.56
N ASN A 400 4.19 -35.76 4.26
CA ASN A 400 4.57 -36.87 5.16
C ASN A 400 3.79 -36.95 6.48
N ASN A 401 2.48 -36.70 6.44
CA ASN A 401 1.61 -36.55 7.61
C ASN A 401 2.11 -35.45 8.58
N ALA A 402 2.30 -34.25 8.04
CA ALA A 402 2.74 -33.07 8.77
C ALA A 402 1.93 -32.81 10.04
N LEU A 403 2.54 -32.21 11.05
CA LEU A 403 1.80 -31.74 12.23
C LEU A 403 0.91 -30.55 11.84
N LEU A 404 -0.43 -30.71 11.89
CA LEU A 404 -1.39 -29.67 11.53
C LEU A 404 -1.77 -28.82 12.76
N ALA A 405 -1.39 -27.54 12.73
CA ALA A 405 -1.77 -26.52 13.71
C ALA A 405 -2.78 -25.54 13.08
N VAL A 406 -4.05 -25.88 13.15
CA VAL A 406 -5.14 -25.05 12.61
C VAL A 406 -5.59 -24.06 13.66
N GLU A 407 -5.85 -22.80 13.27
CA GLU A 407 -6.48 -21.85 14.19
C GLU A 407 -7.85 -22.36 14.65
N SER A 408 -8.09 -22.42 15.97
CA SER A 408 -9.29 -23.04 16.54
C SER A 408 -10.37 -22.02 16.97
N ASN A 409 -10.38 -20.84 16.36
CA ASN A 409 -11.44 -19.84 16.51
C ASN A 409 -12.73 -20.33 15.81
N SER A 410 -13.81 -19.55 15.85
CA SER A 410 -15.16 -19.98 15.44
C SER A 410 -15.23 -20.74 14.09
N LEU A 411 -14.47 -20.29 13.09
CA LEU A 411 -14.44 -20.91 11.75
C LEU A 411 -13.56 -22.17 11.71
N GLY A 412 -12.41 -22.13 12.36
CA GLY A 412 -11.47 -23.25 12.40
C GLY A 412 -12.00 -24.50 13.10
N ILE A 413 -13.07 -24.37 13.92
CA ILE A 413 -13.74 -25.54 14.52
C ILE A 413 -14.34 -26.44 13.43
N ALA A 414 -14.92 -25.89 12.36
CA ALA A 414 -15.47 -26.66 11.25
C ALA A 414 -14.36 -27.45 10.53
N THR A 415 -13.26 -26.80 10.22
CA THR A 415 -12.05 -27.39 9.61
C THR A 415 -11.49 -28.52 10.48
N LEU A 416 -11.33 -28.28 11.80
CA LEU A 416 -10.84 -29.30 12.74
C LEU A 416 -11.79 -30.50 12.86
N ASN A 417 -13.11 -30.28 12.84
CA ASN A 417 -14.09 -31.35 12.85
C ASN A 417 -14.00 -32.19 11.60
N ARG A 418 -13.82 -31.55 10.43
CA ARG A 418 -13.63 -32.26 9.16
C ARG A 418 -12.37 -33.12 9.17
N LEU A 419 -11.24 -32.60 9.62
CA LEU A 419 -10.00 -33.35 9.77
C LEU A 419 -10.15 -34.56 10.69
N LYS A 420 -10.92 -34.45 11.80
CA LYS A 420 -11.23 -35.56 12.70
C LYS A 420 -12.11 -36.62 12.02
N GLN A 421 -13.13 -36.20 11.25
CA GLN A 421 -13.98 -37.11 10.48
C GLN A 421 -13.17 -37.92 9.47
N MET A 422 -12.14 -37.30 8.87
CA MET A 422 -11.21 -37.95 7.95
C MET A 422 -10.12 -38.75 8.68
N ASN A 423 -10.13 -38.80 10.01
CA ASN A 423 -9.15 -39.49 10.86
C ASN A 423 -7.72 -38.98 10.66
N TYR A 424 -7.52 -37.67 10.51
CA TYR A 424 -6.17 -37.12 10.50
C TYR A 424 -5.52 -37.25 11.89
N VAL A 425 -4.42 -37.98 11.96
CA VAL A 425 -3.83 -38.41 13.26
C VAL A 425 -2.86 -37.42 13.88
N ASN A 426 -2.22 -36.55 13.08
CA ASN A 426 -1.14 -35.68 13.55
C ASN A 426 -1.61 -34.22 13.72
N LEU A 427 -2.66 -34.04 14.57
CA LEU A 427 -3.14 -32.70 14.93
C LEU A 427 -2.31 -32.11 16.08
N TYR A 428 -2.15 -30.79 16.01
CA TYR A 428 -1.58 -30.01 17.11
C TYR A 428 -2.63 -29.84 18.25
N TYR A 429 -2.16 -29.96 19.49
CA TYR A 429 -2.96 -29.75 20.69
C TYR A 429 -2.30 -28.67 21.54
N GLN A 430 -3.01 -27.58 21.79
CA GLN A 430 -2.52 -26.52 22.65
C GLN A 430 -2.65 -26.93 24.12
N THR A 431 -1.51 -27.11 24.80
CA THR A 431 -1.45 -27.38 26.23
C THR A 431 -1.40 -26.07 27.02
N LYS A 432 -2.18 -25.98 28.11
CA LYS A 432 -2.03 -24.89 29.07
C LYS A 432 -0.78 -25.11 29.89
N ALA A 433 0.01 -24.08 30.16
CA ALA A 433 1.21 -24.15 31.03
C ALA A 433 0.92 -24.68 32.44
N SER A 434 -0.36 -24.66 32.89
CA SER A 434 -0.83 -25.17 34.19
C SER A 434 -1.29 -26.63 34.17
N SER A 435 -1.35 -27.30 33.00
CA SER A 435 -1.93 -28.64 32.87
C SER A 435 -0.90 -29.77 32.76
N LEU A 436 0.36 -29.51 33.08
CA LEU A 436 1.39 -30.55 33.18
C LEU A 436 1.07 -31.64 34.24
N LEU A 437 -0.03 -31.48 35.00
CA LEU A 437 -0.46 -32.39 36.07
C LEU A 437 -1.90 -32.89 35.90
N SER A 438 -2.61 -32.60 34.80
CA SER A 438 -3.97 -33.11 34.58
C SER A 438 -4.06 -33.82 33.23
N ASP A 439 -4.57 -35.08 33.27
CA ASP A 439 -4.90 -35.94 32.11
C ASP A 439 -6.03 -35.41 31.21
N GLU A 440 -6.40 -34.15 31.31
CA GLU A 440 -7.34 -33.54 30.38
C GLU A 440 -6.60 -33.21 29.07
N GLY A 441 -6.80 -34.06 28.06
CA GLY A 441 -6.29 -33.90 26.72
C GLY A 441 -6.54 -32.49 26.18
N GLY A 442 -5.49 -31.79 25.74
CA GLY A 442 -5.55 -30.44 25.19
C GLY A 442 -6.62 -30.34 24.08
N LYS A 443 -7.12 -29.14 23.83
CA LYS A 443 -8.03 -28.91 22.69
C LYS A 443 -7.24 -28.90 21.39
N PRO A 444 -7.74 -29.55 20.32
CA PRO A 444 -7.07 -29.55 19.03
C PRO A 444 -7.04 -28.16 18.42
N GLY A 445 -5.96 -27.86 17.71
CA GLY A 445 -5.72 -26.58 17.06
C GLY A 445 -5.07 -25.53 17.98
N PHE A 446 -4.74 -24.40 17.41
CA PHE A 446 -4.16 -23.24 18.10
C PHE A 446 -5.24 -22.17 18.33
N ARG A 447 -5.43 -21.74 19.58
CA ARG A 447 -6.40 -20.70 19.90
C ARG A 447 -5.72 -19.34 19.95
N THR A 448 -6.07 -18.48 19.01
CA THR A 448 -5.68 -17.07 19.00
C THR A 448 -6.55 -16.27 19.97
N THR A 449 -5.91 -15.52 20.86
CA THR A 449 -6.54 -14.68 21.88
C THR A 449 -5.80 -13.36 22.00
N VAL A 450 -6.34 -12.40 22.76
CA VAL A 450 -5.67 -11.11 23.06
C VAL A 450 -4.28 -11.31 23.68
N SER A 451 -4.04 -12.42 24.37
CA SER A 451 -2.75 -12.73 24.98
C SER A 451 -1.82 -13.56 24.08
N THR A 452 -2.37 -14.49 23.29
CA THR A 452 -1.55 -15.37 22.45
C THR A 452 -1.14 -14.74 21.11
N LYS A 453 -1.99 -13.87 20.52
CA LYS A 453 -1.65 -13.17 19.26
C LYS A 453 -0.36 -12.33 19.40
N PRO A 454 -0.21 -11.43 20.38
CA PRO A 454 1.04 -10.67 20.56
C PRO A 454 2.26 -11.56 20.81
N MET A 455 2.07 -12.68 21.49
CA MET A 455 3.16 -13.62 21.77
C MET A 455 3.68 -14.27 20.50
N ILE A 456 2.81 -14.86 19.65
CA ILE A 456 3.24 -15.52 18.41
C ILE A 456 3.78 -14.53 17.38
N ILE A 457 3.21 -13.34 17.30
CA ILE A 457 3.71 -12.25 16.44
C ILE A 457 5.10 -11.77 16.92
N GLY A 458 5.29 -11.62 18.24
CA GLY A 458 6.60 -11.27 18.81
C GLY A 458 7.67 -12.35 18.57
N ASN A 459 7.28 -13.63 18.58
CA ASN A 459 8.17 -14.74 18.25
C ASN A 459 8.53 -14.75 16.77
N LEU A 460 7.55 -14.49 15.87
CA LEU A 460 7.78 -14.37 14.43
C LEU A 460 8.69 -13.18 14.11
N LYS A 461 8.44 -12.03 14.73
CA LYS A 461 9.28 -10.84 14.60
C LYS A 461 10.74 -11.15 14.91
N ARG A 462 11.00 -11.77 16.08
CA ARG A 462 12.36 -12.16 16.47
C ARG A 462 12.99 -13.14 15.50
N ALA A 463 12.25 -14.16 15.05
CA ALA A 463 12.77 -15.13 14.09
C ALA A 463 13.18 -14.50 12.75
N ILE A 464 12.49 -13.43 12.33
CA ILE A 464 12.84 -12.65 11.13
C ILE A 464 14.08 -11.79 11.41
N GLU A 465 14.12 -11.07 12.54
CA GLU A 465 15.25 -10.22 12.95
C GLU A 465 16.56 -11.02 13.12
N ASP A 466 16.45 -12.23 13.66
CA ASP A 466 17.58 -13.15 13.86
C ASP A 466 17.96 -13.93 12.57
N HIS A 467 17.27 -13.72 11.43
CA HIS A 467 17.41 -14.47 10.18
C HIS A 467 17.23 -15.99 10.37
N ASP A 468 16.42 -16.39 11.33
CA ASP A 468 16.19 -17.76 11.75
C ASP A 468 15.15 -18.51 10.89
N ILE A 469 14.53 -17.81 9.91
CA ILE A 469 13.46 -18.33 9.06
C ILE A 469 13.72 -17.96 7.60
N TRP A 470 13.54 -18.91 6.68
CA TRP A 470 13.63 -18.67 5.25
C TRP A 470 12.27 -18.45 4.63
N ILE A 471 12.03 -17.26 4.05
CA ILE A 471 10.75 -16.80 3.51
C ILE A 471 10.89 -16.54 2.01
N PRO A 472 10.54 -17.50 1.13
CA PRO A 472 10.64 -17.34 -0.33
C PRO A 472 9.41 -16.67 -0.97
N SER A 473 8.26 -16.63 -0.26
CA SER A 473 6.98 -16.19 -0.82
C SER A 473 6.89 -14.67 -0.93
N LYS A 474 6.62 -14.18 -2.15
CA LYS A 474 6.29 -12.77 -2.40
C LYS A 474 5.03 -12.33 -1.63
N THR A 475 4.04 -13.21 -1.52
CA THR A 475 2.77 -12.95 -0.83
C THR A 475 2.99 -12.75 0.68
N ILE A 476 3.72 -13.65 1.34
CA ILE A 476 4.05 -13.52 2.77
C ILE A 476 4.86 -12.24 3.02
N LEU A 477 5.88 -11.95 2.21
CA LEU A 477 6.66 -10.72 2.32
C LEU A 477 5.79 -9.47 2.14
N GLY A 478 4.81 -9.52 1.24
CA GLY A 478 3.83 -8.44 1.05
C GLY A 478 2.99 -8.18 2.30
N GLU A 479 2.42 -9.22 2.92
CA GLU A 479 1.62 -9.10 4.14
C GLU A 479 2.47 -8.68 5.34
N LEU A 480 3.71 -9.16 5.49
CA LEU A 480 4.65 -8.70 6.53
C LEU A 480 4.95 -7.20 6.43
N ARG A 481 5.03 -6.65 5.21
CA ARG A 481 5.24 -5.20 4.99
C ARG A 481 4.07 -4.36 5.47
N THR A 482 2.86 -4.88 5.35
CA THR A 482 1.62 -4.17 5.66
C THR A 482 1.06 -4.49 7.05
N TYR A 483 1.76 -5.31 7.84
CA TYR A 483 1.35 -5.68 9.18
C TYR A 483 1.80 -4.63 10.21
N VAL A 484 0.84 -3.95 10.85
CA VAL A 484 1.08 -2.75 11.66
C VAL A 484 0.53 -2.88 13.07
N ALA A 485 1.11 -2.10 13.99
CA ALA A 485 0.57 -1.89 15.31
C ALA A 485 -0.34 -0.65 15.33
N ALA A 486 -1.55 -0.79 15.82
CA ALA A 486 -2.45 0.33 16.07
C ALA A 486 -2.10 1.04 17.39
N ASP A 487 -2.60 2.27 17.58
CA ASP A 487 -2.35 3.10 18.77
C ASP A 487 -2.80 2.43 20.08
N ASN A 488 -3.78 1.53 20.01
CA ASN A 488 -4.26 0.74 21.16
C ASN A 488 -3.39 -0.49 21.46
N GLY A 489 -2.29 -0.70 20.73
CA GLY A 489 -1.38 -1.84 20.88
C GLY A 489 -1.84 -3.13 20.18
N SER A 490 -3.00 -3.15 19.52
CA SER A 490 -3.38 -4.29 18.68
C SER A 490 -2.55 -4.32 17.40
N THR A 491 -2.36 -5.50 16.82
CA THR A 491 -1.59 -5.67 15.57
C THR A 491 -2.45 -6.37 14.53
N ASN A 492 -2.54 -5.81 13.34
CA ASN A 492 -3.32 -6.32 12.21
C ASN A 492 -2.73 -5.83 10.89
N ALA A 493 -3.23 -6.32 9.76
CA ALA A 493 -2.97 -5.72 8.47
C ALA A 493 -3.48 -4.27 8.41
N LEU A 494 -2.81 -3.42 7.63
CA LEU A 494 -3.34 -2.12 7.25
C LEU A 494 -4.68 -2.27 6.51
N ALA A 495 -5.56 -1.29 6.64
CA ALA A 495 -6.85 -1.30 5.96
C ALA A 495 -6.70 -1.57 4.45
N GLY A 496 -7.49 -2.50 3.92
CA GLY A 496 -7.41 -2.96 2.53
C GLY A 496 -6.31 -3.99 2.23
N ASN A 497 -5.61 -4.49 3.26
CA ASN A 497 -4.63 -5.56 3.15
C ASN A 497 -5.02 -6.75 4.03
N TYR A 498 -4.29 -7.85 3.88
CA TYR A 498 -4.53 -9.12 4.55
C TYR A 498 -3.38 -9.45 5.50
N ASP A 499 -3.67 -10.24 6.54
CA ASP A 499 -2.69 -10.79 7.49
C ASP A 499 -2.79 -12.31 7.66
N ASP A 500 -3.55 -12.97 6.80
CA ASP A 500 -3.86 -14.40 6.89
C ASP A 500 -2.60 -15.27 6.79
N THR A 501 -1.67 -14.92 5.87
CA THR A 501 -0.41 -15.65 5.72
C THR A 501 0.54 -15.39 6.89
N VAL A 502 0.51 -14.18 7.46
CA VAL A 502 1.30 -13.83 8.66
C VAL A 502 0.80 -14.62 9.86
N MET A 503 -0.52 -14.75 10.03
CA MET A 503 -1.13 -15.53 11.09
C MET A 503 -0.83 -17.03 10.95
N ALA A 504 -1.03 -17.60 9.75
CA ALA A 504 -0.70 -18.99 9.48
C ALA A 504 0.79 -19.30 9.74
N LEU A 505 1.71 -18.41 9.33
CA LEU A 505 3.14 -18.54 9.58
C LEU A 505 3.48 -18.44 11.06
N ALA A 506 2.87 -17.49 11.80
CA ALA A 506 3.10 -17.34 13.23
C ALA A 506 2.61 -18.58 14.02
N ILE A 507 1.48 -19.18 13.60
CA ILE A 507 0.95 -20.44 14.17
C ILE A 507 1.90 -21.61 13.84
N ALA A 508 2.42 -21.71 12.60
CA ALA A 508 3.38 -22.74 12.22
C ALA A 508 4.66 -22.66 13.07
N LEU A 509 5.21 -21.47 13.25
CA LEU A 509 6.40 -21.23 14.05
C LEU A 509 6.17 -21.56 15.53
N GLU A 510 5.02 -21.25 16.09
CA GLU A 510 4.69 -21.59 17.49
C GLU A 510 4.51 -23.11 17.66
N ALA A 511 3.87 -23.77 16.70
CA ALA A 511 3.77 -25.24 16.69
C ALA A 511 5.17 -25.89 16.59
N TYR A 512 6.06 -25.32 15.77
CA TYR A 512 7.46 -25.74 15.71
C TYR A 512 8.16 -25.63 17.06
N ARG A 513 8.07 -24.45 17.70
CA ARG A 513 8.74 -24.20 19.00
C ARG A 513 8.27 -25.12 20.13
N THR A 514 6.98 -25.43 20.14
CA THR A 514 6.38 -26.27 21.20
C THR A 514 6.50 -27.77 20.94
N HIS A 515 6.76 -28.18 19.68
CA HIS A 515 6.79 -29.58 19.28
C HIS A 515 8.08 -29.98 18.53
N GLN A 516 9.21 -29.32 18.79
CA GLN A 516 10.50 -29.62 18.18
C GLN A 516 10.90 -31.10 18.30
N HIS A 517 10.58 -31.74 19.43
CA HIS A 517 10.84 -33.17 19.67
C HIS A 517 10.16 -34.12 18.67
N ARG A 518 9.09 -33.67 18.00
CA ARG A 518 8.45 -34.46 16.93
C ARG A 518 9.14 -34.33 15.57
N LEU A 519 10.03 -33.37 15.43
CA LEU A 519 10.79 -33.11 14.20
C LEU A 519 12.21 -33.69 14.26
N THR A 520 12.74 -33.91 15.48
CA THR A 520 14.05 -34.56 15.65
C THR A 520 13.90 -36.07 15.48
N ASP A 521 14.90 -36.70 14.85
CA ASP A 521 14.95 -38.13 14.63
C ASP A 521 15.33 -38.92 15.90
N ASP A 522 14.72 -38.67 17.03
CA ASP A 522 14.73 -39.64 18.12
C ASP A 522 13.79 -40.78 17.74
N THR A 523 14.29 -41.62 16.84
CA THR A 523 13.80 -42.97 16.66
C THR A 523 14.13 -43.76 17.93
N VAL A 524 13.39 -43.52 18.99
CA VAL A 524 13.11 -44.62 19.92
C VAL A 524 12.35 -45.63 19.08
N SER A 525 13.05 -46.62 18.66
CA SER A 525 12.55 -47.69 17.79
C SER A 525 11.23 -48.19 18.38
N TRP A 526 10.20 -48.36 17.52
CA TRP A 526 8.95 -49.02 17.93
C TRP A 526 9.22 -50.28 18.79
N LYS A 527 10.34 -50.99 18.53
CA LYS A 527 10.81 -52.14 19.34
C LYS A 527 11.21 -51.75 20.76
N GLU A 528 11.78 -50.59 21.03
CA GLU A 528 12.11 -50.09 22.38
C GLU A 528 10.85 -49.64 23.16
N LYS A 529 9.89 -49.00 22.48
CA LYS A 529 8.60 -48.70 23.11
C LYS A 529 7.78 -49.94 23.45
N VAL A 530 7.78 -50.96 22.60
CA VAL A 530 7.14 -52.24 22.89
C VAL A 530 7.90 -52.98 24.00
N GLY A 531 9.21 -52.87 24.08
CA GLY A 531 10.03 -53.42 25.17
C GLY A 531 9.73 -52.78 26.52
N GLN A 532 9.60 -51.42 26.57
CA GLN A 532 9.25 -50.72 27.81
C GLN A 532 7.83 -51.04 28.27
N LEU A 533 6.86 -51.15 27.38
CA LEU A 533 5.49 -51.55 27.70
C LEU A 533 5.37 -53.00 28.16
N GLN A 534 6.28 -53.90 27.73
CA GLN A 534 6.37 -55.27 28.22
C GLN A 534 7.06 -55.37 29.57
N GLU A 535 8.05 -54.55 29.87
CA GLU A 535 8.70 -54.48 31.18
C GLU A 535 7.80 -53.89 32.25
N GLU A 536 7.00 -52.84 31.94
CA GLU A 536 6.03 -52.29 32.86
C GLU A 536 4.88 -53.27 33.20
N ASN A 537 4.46 -54.11 32.24
CA ASN A 537 3.44 -55.13 32.49
C ASN A 537 3.97 -56.39 33.24
N THR A 538 5.28 -56.58 33.31
CA THR A 538 5.86 -57.72 34.05
C THR A 538 6.15 -57.41 35.52
N GLN A 539 6.05 -56.14 35.94
CA GLN A 539 6.17 -55.76 37.35
C GLN A 539 4.85 -55.91 38.17
N TRP A 540 3.77 -56.35 37.53
CA TRP A 540 2.44 -56.56 38.18
C TRP A 540 1.98 -58.03 38.13
N LEU A 541 2.86 -58.99 37.87
CA LEU A 541 2.68 -60.41 38.05
C LEU A 541 3.70 -60.94 39.07
#